data_c890c203cddbb26b2dffa4011115acde
#
_entry.id   c890c203cddbb26b2dffa4011115acde
#
_cell.length_a   1.000
_cell.length_b   1.000
_cell.length_c   1.000
_cell.angle_alpha   90.00
_cell.angle_beta   90.00
_cell.angle_gamma   90.00
#
_symmetry.space_group_name_H-M   'P 1'
#
loop_
_entity.id
_entity.type
_entity.pdbx_description
1 polymer ?
#
loop_
_entity_poly.entity_id
_entity_poly.type
_entity_poly.pdbx_seq_one_letter_code
_entity_poly.pdbx_strand_id
1 'polypeptide(L)'
;MTGKKQGTSRHSSLVTRHPGATAPVTGVILAGGLGRRMGGVDKGLQLLNGRPMAARVLSRLAPQVDEVLINANQNLERYKLLGCRVVPDQLGGYAGPLAGLHRGLSEARHELVVTVPCDSPFLPEDLVARLAAPLHDESVDLAVARTGIQAHPVFCLCRRRLLPHLTAFLQDGGRKIDAWYASLNVVEVAFDDEAAAFSNINTAEELRTAETGQRLPGE
;
A
#
# COMPACT_ATOMS: atom_id res chain seq x y z
N MET A 1 -2.18 -56.39 -5.41
CA MET A 1 -2.98 -55.19 -5.13
C MET A 1 -2.04 -54.05 -4.78
N THR A 2 -1.75 -53.24 -5.76
CA THR A 2 -0.72 -52.19 -5.70
C THR A 2 -1.40 -50.82 -5.54
N GLY A 3 -1.28 -50.24 -4.35
CA GLY A 3 -1.79 -48.92 -4.04
C GLY A 3 -0.85 -47.80 -4.54
N LYS A 4 -1.26 -47.05 -5.54
CA LYS A 4 -0.59 -45.82 -5.99
C LYS A 4 -0.81 -44.67 -4.97
N LYS A 5 0.25 -44.22 -4.36
CA LYS A 5 0.27 -42.93 -3.62
C LYS A 5 0.38 -41.80 -4.64
N GLN A 6 -0.64 -40.94 -4.71
CA GLN A 6 -0.58 -39.67 -5.44
C GLN A 6 0.20 -38.66 -4.63
N GLY A 7 1.33 -38.20 -5.17
CA GLY A 7 2.12 -37.12 -4.61
C GLY A 7 1.49 -35.77 -4.98
N THR A 8 1.08 -35.00 -3.97
CA THR A 8 0.68 -33.58 -4.12
C THR A 8 1.90 -32.72 -4.34
N SER A 9 2.09 -32.29 -5.58
CA SER A 9 3.11 -31.30 -5.96
C SER A 9 2.77 -29.94 -5.35
N ARG A 10 3.52 -29.52 -4.33
CA ARG A 10 3.49 -28.12 -3.85
C ARG A 10 4.29 -27.29 -4.83
N HIS A 11 3.61 -26.44 -5.62
CA HIS A 11 4.27 -25.40 -6.39
C HIS A 11 4.79 -24.34 -5.41
N SER A 12 6.06 -24.47 -5.06
CA SER A 12 6.83 -23.40 -4.43
C SER A 12 7.34 -22.51 -5.57
N SER A 13 6.68 -21.39 -5.83
CA SER A 13 7.19 -20.34 -6.70
C SER A 13 8.39 -19.69 -6.01
N LEU A 14 9.58 -20.05 -6.45
CA LEU A 14 10.83 -19.37 -6.10
C LEU A 14 10.80 -17.97 -6.69
N VAL A 15 10.50 -16.99 -5.87
CA VAL A 15 10.74 -15.57 -6.19
C VAL A 15 12.25 -15.37 -6.22
N THR A 16 12.82 -15.19 -7.40
CA THR A 16 14.23 -14.85 -7.58
C THR A 16 14.49 -13.46 -7.02
N ARG A 17 15.22 -13.38 -5.91
CA ARG A 17 15.69 -12.11 -5.32
C ARG A 17 16.75 -11.49 -6.23
N HIS A 18 16.60 -10.20 -6.52
CA HIS A 18 17.65 -9.40 -7.15
C HIS A 18 18.85 -9.23 -6.19
N PRO A 19 20.11 -9.19 -6.71
CA PRO A 19 21.30 -8.99 -5.90
C PRO A 19 21.36 -7.53 -5.42
N GLY A 20 21.13 -7.33 -4.15
CA GLY A 20 21.06 -6.05 -3.45
C GLY A 20 20.05 -6.15 -2.30
N ALA A 21 19.97 -7.31 -1.63
CA ALA A 21 18.92 -7.69 -0.71
C ALA A 21 18.73 -6.67 0.42
N THR A 22 17.88 -5.68 0.17
CA THR A 22 17.17 -4.95 1.23
C THR A 22 16.43 -5.96 2.11
N ALA A 23 16.29 -5.64 3.41
CA ALA A 23 15.49 -6.44 4.33
C ALA A 23 14.11 -6.75 3.73
N PRO A 24 13.50 -7.92 4.00
CA PRO A 24 12.22 -8.29 3.43
C PRO A 24 11.11 -7.30 3.83
N VAL A 25 10.21 -7.02 2.89
CA VAL A 25 9.18 -5.98 3.02
C VAL A 25 7.79 -6.58 2.90
N THR A 26 6.86 -6.17 3.77
CA THR A 26 5.43 -6.39 3.60
C THR A 26 4.79 -5.17 2.95
N GLY A 27 4.13 -5.35 1.81
CA GLY A 27 3.31 -4.33 1.16
C GLY A 27 1.88 -4.34 1.68
N VAL A 28 1.29 -3.16 1.89
CA VAL A 28 -0.10 -3.00 2.33
C VAL A 28 -0.84 -2.07 1.36
N ILE A 29 -1.80 -2.61 0.63
CA ILE A 29 -2.69 -1.81 -0.23
C ILE A 29 -3.85 -1.32 0.64
N LEU A 30 -3.95 0.00 0.81
CA LEU A 30 -5.00 0.64 1.61
C LEU A 30 -6.27 0.84 0.77
N ALA A 31 -7.30 0.05 1.05
CA ALA A 31 -8.61 0.06 0.40
C ALA A 31 -9.77 0.27 1.39
N GLY A 32 -9.47 0.68 2.62
CA GLY A 32 -10.45 0.83 3.71
C GLY A 32 -11.31 2.09 3.66
N GLY A 33 -11.16 2.94 2.65
CA GLY A 33 -11.90 4.20 2.52
C GLY A 33 -13.40 4.00 2.31
N LEU A 34 -14.24 4.85 2.97
CA LEU A 34 -15.72 4.75 2.92
C LEU A 34 -16.35 5.19 1.57
N GLY A 35 -15.55 5.66 0.59
CA GLY A 35 -16.06 6.08 -0.73
C GLY A 35 -17.12 7.18 -0.71
N ARG A 36 -17.30 7.92 0.40
CA ARG A 36 -18.42 8.88 0.60
C ARG A 36 -18.57 9.91 -0.52
N ARG A 37 -17.46 10.36 -1.12
CA ARG A 37 -17.45 11.38 -2.19
C ARG A 37 -17.91 10.83 -3.55
N MET A 38 -17.91 9.50 -3.73
CA MET A 38 -18.36 8.82 -4.94
C MET A 38 -19.65 8.00 -4.71
N GLY A 39 -20.55 8.45 -3.84
CA GLY A 39 -21.81 7.75 -3.59
C GLY A 39 -21.68 6.37 -2.94
N GLY A 40 -20.61 6.14 -2.17
CA GLY A 40 -20.36 4.85 -1.50
C GLY A 40 -19.66 3.82 -2.37
N VAL A 41 -19.16 4.21 -3.54
CA VAL A 41 -18.46 3.31 -4.46
C VAL A 41 -17.08 2.96 -3.91
N ASP A 42 -16.76 1.66 -3.93
CA ASP A 42 -15.45 1.15 -3.55
C ASP A 42 -14.43 1.43 -4.67
N LYS A 43 -13.55 2.40 -4.44
CA LYS A 43 -12.59 2.89 -5.45
C LYS A 43 -11.66 1.79 -5.94
N GLY A 44 -11.13 0.97 -5.04
CA GLY A 44 -10.20 -0.09 -5.41
C GLY A 44 -10.82 -1.15 -6.33
N LEU A 45 -12.16 -1.26 -6.34
CA LEU A 45 -12.90 -2.19 -7.19
C LEU A 45 -13.45 -1.53 -8.47
N GLN A 46 -13.23 -0.22 -8.69
CA GLN A 46 -13.54 0.44 -9.96
C GLN A 46 -12.63 -0.12 -11.06
N LEU A 47 -13.23 -0.29 -12.24
CA LEU A 47 -12.51 -0.84 -13.39
C LEU A 47 -11.80 0.26 -14.17
N LEU A 48 -10.49 0.14 -14.30
CA LEU A 48 -9.67 0.92 -15.21
C LEU A 48 -9.24 -0.02 -16.35
N ASN A 49 -9.72 0.23 -17.58
CA ASN A 49 -9.53 -0.66 -18.74
C ASN A 49 -9.89 -2.13 -18.40
N GLY A 50 -11.10 -2.34 -17.86
CA GLY A 50 -11.64 -3.68 -17.57
C GLY A 50 -11.01 -4.41 -16.37
N ARG A 51 -10.07 -3.79 -15.63
CA ARG A 51 -9.39 -4.41 -14.48
C ARG A 51 -9.54 -3.54 -13.22
N PRO A 52 -9.86 -4.10 -12.03
CA PRO A 52 -9.96 -3.33 -10.78
C PRO A 52 -8.67 -2.52 -10.51
N MET A 53 -8.80 -1.27 -10.05
CA MET A 53 -7.64 -0.42 -9.71
C MET A 53 -6.73 -1.09 -8.69
N ALA A 54 -7.29 -1.71 -7.65
CA ALA A 54 -6.49 -2.45 -6.66
C ALA A 54 -5.70 -3.62 -7.28
N ALA A 55 -6.23 -4.27 -8.35
CA ALA A 55 -5.50 -5.31 -9.06
C ALA A 55 -4.33 -4.74 -9.89
N ARG A 56 -4.42 -3.50 -10.36
CA ARG A 56 -3.33 -2.80 -11.03
C ARG A 56 -2.25 -2.38 -10.03
N VAL A 57 -2.66 -1.80 -8.89
CA VAL A 57 -1.75 -1.49 -7.78
C VAL A 57 -1.01 -2.75 -7.34
N LEU A 58 -1.75 -3.86 -7.13
CA LEU A 58 -1.15 -5.14 -6.76
C LEU A 58 -0.10 -5.61 -7.77
N SER A 59 -0.39 -5.51 -9.09
CA SER A 59 0.55 -5.97 -10.12
C SER A 59 1.87 -5.18 -10.16
N ARG A 60 1.86 -3.92 -9.73
CA ARG A 60 3.07 -3.07 -9.65
C ARG A 60 3.78 -3.18 -8.30
N LEU A 61 3.04 -3.43 -7.21
CA LEU A 61 3.61 -3.56 -5.88
C LEU A 61 4.20 -4.95 -5.62
N ALA A 62 3.52 -6.02 -6.04
CA ALA A 62 3.91 -7.40 -5.71
C ALA A 62 5.35 -7.77 -6.14
N PRO A 63 5.89 -7.32 -7.29
CA PRO A 63 7.28 -7.59 -7.65
C PRO A 63 8.31 -6.92 -6.75
N GLN A 64 7.91 -5.91 -5.95
CA GLN A 64 8.79 -5.09 -5.12
C GLN A 64 8.84 -5.54 -3.66
N VAL A 65 7.97 -6.48 -3.23
CA VAL A 65 7.80 -6.88 -1.83
C VAL A 65 7.76 -8.41 -1.67
N ASP A 66 7.98 -8.89 -0.44
CA ASP A 66 7.98 -10.33 -0.13
C ASP A 66 6.59 -10.84 0.33
N GLU A 67 5.72 -9.95 0.77
CA GLU A 67 4.34 -10.22 1.18
C GLU A 67 3.44 -9.07 0.75
N VAL A 68 2.19 -9.37 0.34
CA VAL A 68 1.17 -8.32 0.12
C VAL A 68 -0.05 -8.59 1.00
N LEU A 69 -0.50 -7.55 1.69
CA LEU A 69 -1.77 -7.47 2.40
C LEU A 69 -2.69 -6.44 1.71
N ILE A 70 -3.98 -6.69 1.71
CA ILE A 70 -4.99 -5.69 1.33
C ILE A 70 -5.77 -5.31 2.58
N ASN A 71 -5.67 -4.06 2.99
CA ASN A 71 -6.51 -3.53 4.05
C ASN A 71 -7.83 -3.03 3.45
N ALA A 72 -8.93 -3.68 3.79
CA ALA A 72 -10.26 -3.32 3.32
C ALA A 72 -11.31 -3.59 4.41
N ASN A 73 -12.34 -2.70 4.50
CA ASN A 73 -13.42 -2.81 5.49
C ASN A 73 -14.75 -3.24 4.86
N GLN A 74 -14.82 -3.22 3.53
CA GLN A 74 -16.01 -3.60 2.75
C GLN A 74 -15.59 -4.50 1.60
N ASN A 75 -16.55 -5.22 1.00
CA ASN A 75 -16.33 -6.05 -0.18
C ASN A 75 -15.18 -7.07 -0.02
N LEU A 76 -14.96 -7.59 1.19
CA LEU A 76 -13.82 -8.43 1.54
C LEU A 76 -13.67 -9.62 0.58
N GLU A 77 -14.78 -10.28 0.23
CA GLU A 77 -14.77 -11.43 -0.67
C GLU A 77 -14.29 -11.06 -2.08
N ARG A 78 -14.63 -9.85 -2.56
CA ARG A 78 -14.14 -9.37 -3.87
C ARG A 78 -12.63 -9.10 -3.84
N TYR A 79 -12.11 -8.54 -2.74
CA TYR A 79 -10.66 -8.34 -2.57
C TYR A 79 -9.90 -9.67 -2.43
N LYS A 80 -10.47 -10.68 -1.77
CA LYS A 80 -9.87 -12.03 -1.67
C LYS A 80 -9.66 -12.68 -3.03
N LEU A 81 -10.49 -12.36 -4.04
CA LEU A 81 -10.30 -12.86 -5.41
C LEU A 81 -9.00 -12.36 -6.05
N LEU A 82 -8.35 -11.32 -5.51
CA LEU A 82 -7.04 -10.86 -5.96
C LEU A 82 -5.89 -11.77 -5.49
N GLY A 83 -6.16 -12.78 -4.66
CA GLY A 83 -5.18 -13.78 -4.23
C GLY A 83 -4.29 -13.35 -3.05
N CYS A 84 -4.61 -12.23 -2.39
CA CYS A 84 -3.87 -11.72 -1.22
C CYS A 84 -4.67 -11.88 0.07
N ARG A 85 -3.98 -11.86 1.22
CA ARG A 85 -4.63 -11.75 2.53
C ARG A 85 -5.35 -10.41 2.64
N VAL A 86 -6.63 -10.45 3.00
CA VAL A 86 -7.44 -9.26 3.24
C VAL A 86 -7.63 -9.10 4.74
N VAL A 87 -7.28 -7.92 5.26
CA VAL A 87 -7.29 -7.60 6.69
C VAL A 87 -8.14 -6.34 6.95
N PRO A 88 -9.27 -6.43 7.66
CA PRO A 88 -10.05 -5.26 8.03
C PRO A 88 -9.38 -4.49 9.16
N ASP A 89 -9.73 -3.20 9.31
CA ASP A 89 -9.30 -2.40 10.45
C ASP A 89 -9.69 -3.07 11.77
N GLN A 90 -8.81 -2.97 12.75
CA GLN A 90 -9.05 -3.50 14.08
C GLN A 90 -9.56 -2.42 15.04
N LEU A 91 -9.09 -1.19 14.86
CA LEU A 91 -9.50 -0.05 15.67
C LEU A 91 -10.73 0.62 15.05
N GLY A 92 -11.81 0.72 15.82
CA GLY A 92 -13.01 1.45 15.41
C GLY A 92 -12.79 2.96 15.33
N GLY A 93 -13.77 3.69 14.73
CA GLY A 93 -13.77 5.16 14.75
C GLY A 93 -13.15 5.84 13.52
N TYR A 94 -12.96 5.12 12.43
CA TYR A 94 -12.52 5.65 11.12
C TYR A 94 -11.27 6.53 11.21
N ALA A 95 -10.17 5.95 11.64
CA ALA A 95 -8.88 6.66 11.76
C ALA A 95 -8.19 6.95 10.40
N GLY A 96 -8.93 6.86 9.28
CA GLY A 96 -8.39 7.11 7.94
C GLY A 96 -7.23 6.16 7.59
N PRO A 97 -6.22 6.63 6.83
CA PRO A 97 -5.09 5.79 6.41
C PRO A 97 -4.29 5.19 7.58
N LEU A 98 -4.27 5.86 8.75
CA LEU A 98 -3.54 5.36 9.92
C LEU A 98 -4.15 4.08 10.51
N ALA A 99 -5.48 3.84 10.39
CA ALA A 99 -6.08 2.58 10.81
C ALA A 99 -5.59 1.42 9.94
N GLY A 100 -5.54 1.63 8.64
CA GLY A 100 -5.02 0.65 7.70
C GLY A 100 -3.52 0.38 7.88
N LEU A 101 -2.71 1.43 8.12
CA LEU A 101 -1.29 1.29 8.46
C LEU A 101 -1.11 0.51 9.77
N HIS A 102 -1.88 0.85 10.82
CA HIS A 102 -1.86 0.12 12.09
C HIS A 102 -2.17 -1.37 11.88
N ARG A 103 -3.20 -1.66 11.09
CA ARG A 103 -3.54 -3.05 10.77
C ARG A 103 -2.43 -3.73 9.97
N GLY A 104 -1.86 -3.04 8.99
CA GLY A 104 -0.71 -3.53 8.22
C GLY A 104 0.47 -3.89 9.12
N LEU A 105 0.88 -2.98 10.01
CA LEU A 105 1.97 -3.21 10.97
C LEU A 105 1.68 -4.40 11.92
N SER A 106 0.43 -4.57 12.34
CA SER A 106 0.01 -5.67 13.22
C SER A 106 0.11 -7.04 12.53
N GLU A 107 -0.26 -7.11 11.24
CA GLU A 107 -0.36 -8.35 10.47
C GLU A 107 0.88 -8.69 9.63
N ALA A 108 1.79 -7.73 9.46
CA ALA A 108 3.00 -7.89 8.67
C ALA A 108 3.91 -8.98 9.24
N ARG A 109 4.49 -9.78 8.34
CA ARG A 109 5.51 -10.80 8.69
C ARG A 109 6.91 -10.23 8.72
N HIS A 110 7.13 -9.09 8.09
CA HIS A 110 8.44 -8.48 7.91
C HIS A 110 8.61 -7.22 8.74
N GLU A 111 9.87 -6.84 8.99
CA GLU A 111 10.21 -5.67 9.80
C GLU A 111 9.93 -4.35 9.06
N LEU A 112 10.00 -4.36 7.74
CA LEU A 112 9.69 -3.20 6.92
C LEU A 112 8.28 -3.35 6.33
N VAL A 113 7.49 -2.28 6.40
CA VAL A 113 6.12 -2.24 5.91
C VAL A 113 5.94 -1.02 5.03
N VAL A 114 5.60 -1.24 3.75
CA VAL A 114 5.23 -0.17 2.82
C VAL A 114 3.73 -0.10 2.66
N THR A 115 3.16 1.11 2.66
CA THR A 115 1.76 1.34 2.32
C THR A 115 1.63 2.06 0.99
N VAL A 116 0.57 1.72 0.24
CA VAL A 116 0.16 2.40 -0.99
C VAL A 116 -1.37 2.47 -1.05
N PRO A 117 -1.96 3.52 -1.65
CA PRO A 117 -3.41 3.60 -1.81
C PRO A 117 -3.90 2.69 -2.95
N CYS A 118 -5.13 2.21 -2.89
CA CYS A 118 -5.73 1.34 -3.90
C CYS A 118 -6.16 2.08 -5.19
N ASP A 119 -6.15 3.41 -5.17
CA ASP A 119 -6.61 4.30 -6.25
C ASP A 119 -5.46 5.02 -7.00
N SER A 120 -4.20 4.57 -6.80
CA SER A 120 -3.01 5.03 -7.55
C SER A 120 -2.43 3.88 -8.38
N PRO A 121 -3.06 3.52 -9.52
CA PRO A 121 -2.73 2.32 -10.29
C PRO A 121 -1.41 2.39 -11.04
N PHE A 122 -0.75 3.56 -11.05
CA PHE A 122 0.49 3.82 -11.80
C PHE A 122 1.72 3.97 -10.91
N LEU A 123 1.65 3.56 -9.62
CA LEU A 123 2.77 3.70 -8.67
C LEU A 123 4.11 3.26 -9.29
N PRO A 124 5.25 3.90 -8.94
CA PRO A 124 6.57 3.60 -9.49
C PRO A 124 6.98 2.14 -9.30
N GLU A 125 7.70 1.58 -10.28
CA GLU A 125 8.19 0.19 -10.22
C GLU A 125 9.42 0.03 -9.31
N ASP A 126 10.04 1.14 -8.91
CA ASP A 126 11.16 1.22 -7.98
C ASP A 126 10.79 1.88 -6.64
N LEU A 127 9.48 2.10 -6.39
CA LEU A 127 8.98 2.79 -5.18
C LEU A 127 9.60 2.25 -3.89
N VAL A 128 9.56 0.92 -3.71
CA VAL A 128 10.01 0.27 -2.48
C VAL A 128 11.53 0.40 -2.32
N ALA A 129 12.28 0.22 -3.39
CA ALA A 129 13.74 0.34 -3.36
C ALA A 129 14.18 1.77 -2.96
N ARG A 130 13.54 2.80 -3.53
CA ARG A 130 13.82 4.22 -3.21
C ARG A 130 13.42 4.56 -1.78
N LEU A 131 12.24 4.14 -1.32
CA LEU A 131 11.80 4.36 0.06
C LEU A 131 12.63 3.59 1.09
N ALA A 132 13.20 2.43 0.73
CA ALA A 132 14.02 1.64 1.63
C ALA A 132 15.45 2.24 1.84
N ALA A 133 15.96 2.99 0.88
CA ALA A 133 17.31 3.52 0.93
C ALA A 133 17.62 4.32 2.22
N PRO A 134 16.80 5.29 2.67
CA PRO A 134 17.09 6.01 3.91
C PRO A 134 16.96 5.15 5.18
N LEU A 135 16.21 4.03 5.14
CA LEU A 135 16.05 3.14 6.28
C LEU A 135 17.26 2.23 6.53
N HIS A 136 18.34 2.35 5.75
CA HIS A 136 19.64 1.78 6.15
C HIS A 136 20.21 2.46 7.39
N ASP A 137 19.85 3.71 7.64
CA ASP A 137 20.10 4.38 8.91
C ASP A 137 19.04 3.96 9.94
N GLU A 138 19.47 3.28 11.00
CA GLU A 138 18.60 2.80 12.08
C GLU A 138 17.90 3.92 12.87
N SER A 139 18.39 5.16 12.77
CA SER A 139 17.74 6.32 13.38
C SER A 139 16.51 6.80 12.60
N VAL A 140 16.38 6.43 11.32
CA VAL A 140 15.21 6.76 10.50
C VAL A 140 14.06 5.80 10.81
N ASP A 141 12.93 6.36 11.18
CA ASP A 141 11.72 5.60 11.52
C ASP A 141 10.85 5.29 10.30
N LEU A 142 10.76 6.26 9.37
CA LEU A 142 9.84 6.22 8.24
C LEU A 142 10.40 7.04 7.06
N ALA A 143 10.22 6.51 5.84
CA ALA A 143 10.42 7.24 4.59
C ALA A 143 9.07 7.49 3.92
N VAL A 144 8.86 8.70 3.38
CA VAL A 144 7.63 9.10 2.68
C VAL A 144 7.97 9.63 1.29
N ALA A 145 7.16 9.27 0.28
CA ALA A 145 7.32 9.79 -1.07
C ALA A 145 6.92 11.27 -1.13
N ARG A 146 7.65 12.07 -1.93
CA ARG A 146 7.40 13.50 -2.19
C ARG A 146 7.58 13.80 -3.68
N THR A 147 6.72 14.65 -4.21
CA THR A 147 6.87 15.23 -5.54
C THR A 147 6.80 16.77 -5.44
N GLY A 148 7.80 17.47 -5.97
CA GLY A 148 7.95 18.91 -5.75
C GLY A 148 8.00 19.24 -4.26
N ILE A 149 7.02 19.97 -3.78
CA ILE A 149 6.84 20.33 -2.35
C ILE A 149 5.76 19.48 -1.66
N GLN A 150 5.10 18.58 -2.40
CA GLN A 150 3.97 17.81 -1.90
C GLN A 150 4.44 16.45 -1.39
N ALA A 151 4.29 16.19 -0.09
CA ALA A 151 4.41 14.85 0.46
C ALA A 151 3.17 14.00 0.12
N HIS A 152 3.38 12.71 -0.08
CA HIS A 152 2.34 11.70 -0.32
C HIS A 152 2.27 10.72 0.87
N PRO A 153 1.66 11.10 2.00
CA PRO A 153 1.83 10.38 3.27
C PRO A 153 1.36 8.92 3.26
N VAL A 154 0.49 8.55 2.31
CA VAL A 154 0.02 7.17 2.15
C VAL A 154 1.07 6.29 1.46
N PHE A 155 1.97 6.88 0.67
CA PHE A 155 3.12 6.20 0.10
C PHE A 155 4.30 6.30 1.06
N CYS A 156 4.32 5.44 2.06
CA CYS A 156 5.39 5.42 3.05
C CYS A 156 5.89 4.01 3.30
N LEU A 157 7.17 3.92 3.68
CA LEU A 157 7.79 2.70 4.17
C LEU A 157 8.30 2.97 5.57
N CYS A 158 7.89 2.15 6.53
CA CYS A 158 8.22 2.33 7.93
C CYS A 158 8.61 1.02 8.62
N ARG A 159 9.19 1.14 9.82
CA ARG A 159 9.56 0.00 10.64
C ARG A 159 8.36 -0.53 11.43
N ARG A 160 8.19 -1.83 11.44
CA ARG A 160 7.13 -2.52 12.20
C ARG A 160 7.18 -2.21 13.70
N ARG A 161 8.36 -1.91 14.26
CA ARG A 161 8.54 -1.48 15.65
C ARG A 161 7.75 -0.23 16.02
N LEU A 162 7.25 0.55 15.06
CA LEU A 162 6.39 1.71 15.29
C LEU A 162 4.95 1.35 15.69
N LEU A 163 4.55 0.09 15.63
CA LEU A 163 3.19 -0.34 15.99
C LEU A 163 2.75 0.12 17.38
N PRO A 164 3.54 -0.03 18.48
CA PRO A 164 3.12 0.47 19.80
C PRO A 164 2.94 1.98 19.83
N HIS A 165 3.83 2.73 19.15
CA HIS A 165 3.75 4.18 19.06
C HIS A 165 2.49 4.64 18.31
N LEU A 166 2.17 4.02 17.17
CA LEU A 166 0.95 4.32 16.42
C LEU A 166 -0.30 3.93 17.20
N THR A 167 -0.26 2.81 17.93
CA THR A 167 -1.36 2.37 18.78
C THR A 167 -1.68 3.43 19.86
N ALA A 168 -0.66 3.91 20.57
CA ALA A 168 -0.83 4.95 21.58
C ALA A 168 -1.41 6.24 20.98
N PHE A 169 -0.84 6.71 19.84
CA PHE A 169 -1.34 7.89 19.14
C PHE A 169 -2.82 7.79 18.76
N LEU A 170 -3.25 6.62 18.27
CA LEU A 170 -4.66 6.38 17.87
C LEU A 170 -5.59 6.28 19.09
N GLN A 171 -5.14 5.68 20.21
CA GLN A 171 -5.88 5.56 21.45
C GLN A 171 -6.08 6.93 22.12
N ASP A 172 -5.09 7.82 22.02
CA ASP A 172 -5.17 9.21 22.50
C ASP A 172 -6.03 10.12 21.60
N GLY A 173 -6.71 9.54 20.59
CA GLY A 173 -7.61 10.28 19.71
C GLY A 173 -6.93 10.91 18.49
N GLY A 174 -5.64 10.67 18.26
CA GLY A 174 -4.93 11.10 17.06
C GLY A 174 -5.53 10.49 15.79
N ARG A 175 -5.64 11.30 14.72
CA ARG A 175 -6.24 10.86 13.44
C ARG A 175 -5.50 11.38 12.20
N LYS A 176 -4.77 12.49 12.34
CA LYS A 176 -4.06 13.12 11.22
C LYS A 176 -2.69 12.47 11.05
N ILE A 177 -2.39 12.02 9.83
CA ILE A 177 -1.13 11.35 9.49
C ILE A 177 0.07 12.29 9.70
N ASP A 178 -0.06 13.58 9.31
CA ASP A 178 1.00 14.57 9.48
C ASP A 178 1.34 14.83 10.95
N ALA A 179 0.32 14.80 11.83
CA ALA A 179 0.53 14.93 13.28
C ALA A 179 1.27 13.72 13.87
N TRP A 180 1.02 12.52 13.35
CA TRP A 180 1.76 11.35 13.76
C TRP A 180 3.21 11.39 13.26
N TYR A 181 3.42 11.82 12.01
CA TYR A 181 4.75 11.97 11.41
C TYR A 181 5.62 12.97 12.17
N ALA A 182 5.05 14.08 12.66
CA ALA A 182 5.77 15.10 13.41
C ALA A 182 6.46 14.57 14.69
N SER A 183 6.08 13.38 15.17
CA SER A 183 6.66 12.72 16.34
C SER A 183 7.73 11.66 15.99
N LEU A 184 8.08 11.52 14.72
CA LEU A 184 8.98 10.50 14.19
C LEU A 184 10.17 11.12 13.46
N ASN A 185 11.25 10.35 13.31
CA ASN A 185 12.34 10.70 12.40
C ASN A 185 11.98 10.29 10.97
N VAL A 186 11.41 11.23 10.21
CA VAL A 186 10.88 11.02 8.85
C VAL A 186 11.84 11.56 7.81
N VAL A 187 12.08 10.78 6.75
CA VAL A 187 12.83 11.20 5.57
C VAL A 187 11.89 11.29 4.37
N GLU A 188 11.87 12.45 3.69
CA GLU A 188 11.18 12.62 2.43
C GLU A 188 12.06 12.16 1.27
N VAL A 189 11.52 11.28 0.42
CA VAL A 189 12.20 10.74 -0.78
C VAL A 189 11.57 11.36 -2.02
N ALA A 190 12.38 12.05 -2.82
CA ALA A 190 11.90 12.72 -4.03
C ALA A 190 11.58 11.72 -5.15
N PHE A 191 10.44 11.95 -5.82
CA PHE A 191 9.96 11.22 -7.00
C PHE A 191 9.53 12.20 -8.10
N ASP A 192 10.29 13.30 -8.26
CA ASP A 192 9.96 14.36 -9.20
C ASP A 192 10.02 13.90 -10.67
N ASP A 193 10.80 12.85 -10.92
CA ASP A 193 10.93 12.15 -12.19
C ASP A 193 9.67 11.33 -12.58
N GLU A 194 8.85 10.95 -11.60
CA GLU A 194 7.62 10.16 -11.79
C GLU A 194 6.40 10.77 -11.10
N ALA A 195 6.29 12.10 -11.05
CA ALA A 195 5.25 12.80 -10.30
C ALA A 195 3.82 12.32 -10.66
N ALA A 196 3.55 12.05 -11.93
CA ALA A 196 2.24 11.55 -12.39
C ALA A 196 1.84 10.19 -11.78
N ALA A 197 2.81 9.38 -11.34
CA ALA A 197 2.58 8.06 -10.74
C ALA A 197 1.86 8.13 -9.38
N PHE A 198 1.89 9.30 -8.71
CA PHE A 198 1.27 9.53 -7.41
C PHE A 198 -0.15 10.10 -7.50
N SER A 199 -0.66 10.31 -8.72
CA SER A 199 -2.02 10.79 -8.93
C SER A 199 -3.05 9.74 -8.51
N ASN A 200 -4.02 10.15 -7.67
CA ASN A 200 -5.15 9.33 -7.28
C ASN A 200 -6.28 9.49 -8.29
N ILE A 201 -6.93 8.39 -8.66
CA ILE A 201 -8.16 8.42 -9.45
C ILE A 201 -9.36 8.48 -8.50
N ASN A 202 -9.95 9.69 -8.37
CA ASN A 202 -11.00 9.98 -7.39
C ASN A 202 -12.38 10.15 -8.01
N THR A 203 -12.46 10.41 -9.33
CA THR A 203 -13.71 10.72 -10.05
C THR A 203 -13.87 9.81 -11.27
N ALA A 204 -15.12 9.69 -11.76
CA ALA A 204 -15.39 8.97 -13.01
C ALA A 204 -14.77 9.68 -14.24
N GLU A 205 -14.52 10.99 -14.16
CA GLU A 205 -13.86 11.74 -15.21
C GLU A 205 -12.37 11.46 -15.24
N GLU A 206 -11.68 11.50 -14.10
CA GLU A 206 -10.28 11.08 -13.97
C GLU A 206 -10.06 9.63 -14.43
N LEU A 207 -11.02 8.75 -14.11
CA LEU A 207 -10.97 7.36 -14.56
C LEU A 207 -11.02 7.27 -16.10
N ARG A 208 -11.96 7.99 -16.75
CA ARG A 208 -12.04 8.03 -18.23
C ARG A 208 -10.79 8.63 -18.86
N THR A 209 -10.25 9.69 -18.26
CA THR A 209 -9.00 10.34 -18.71
C THR A 209 -7.83 9.35 -18.65
N ALA A 210 -7.71 8.62 -17.55
CA ALA A 210 -6.70 7.59 -17.39
C ALA A 210 -6.86 6.40 -18.38
N GLU A 211 -8.10 6.08 -18.76
CA GLU A 211 -8.40 5.03 -19.75
C GLU A 211 -7.98 5.43 -21.17
N THR A 212 -8.10 6.70 -21.51
CA THR A 212 -7.75 7.23 -22.85
C THR A 212 -6.25 7.55 -23.02
N GLY A 213 -5.46 7.47 -21.95
CA GLY A 213 -4.05 7.86 -21.93
C GLY A 213 -3.84 9.37 -22.06
N GLN A 214 -4.89 10.17 -21.86
CA GLN A 214 -4.79 11.63 -21.78
C GLN A 214 -4.21 12.03 -20.41
N ARG A 215 -3.46 13.17 -20.35
CA ARG A 215 -2.97 13.69 -19.06
C ARG A 215 -4.13 14.07 -18.17
N LEU A 216 -4.01 13.79 -16.87
CA LEU A 216 -4.98 14.24 -15.86
C LEU A 216 -4.96 15.78 -15.78
N PRO A 217 -6.12 16.45 -15.65
CA PRO A 217 -6.15 17.91 -15.47
C PRO A 217 -5.46 18.29 -14.16
N GLY A 218 -4.39 19.09 -14.26
CA GLY A 218 -3.64 19.59 -13.10
C GLY A 218 -2.14 19.26 -13.10
N GLU A 219 -1.60 18.66 -14.16
CA GLU A 219 -0.15 18.48 -14.42
C GLU A 219 0.45 19.67 -15.18
#